data_5026de557a84a6659fe8dc8ff6b8d59c
#
_entry.id   5026de557a84a6659fe8dc8ff6b8d59c
#
_cell.length_a   1.000
_cell.length_b   1.000
_cell.length_c   1.000
_cell.angle_alpha   90.00
_cell.angle_beta   90.00
_cell.angle_gamma   90.00
#
_symmetry.space_group_name_H-M   'P 1'
#
loop_
_entity.id
_entity.type
_entity.pdbx_description
1 polymer ?
#
loop_
_entity_poly.entity_id
_entity_poly.type
_entity_poly.pdbx_seq_one_letter_code
_entity_poly.pdbx_strand_id
1 'polypeptide(L)'
;MKWKIARARTTKITRATTAARHDLEHYCRDLNSWPRSWMGLEKDLPPGEQLLALFRPFLENLATSDLSPKTIQKHVDNMWALGGEFIRDLHSDSSLRKKPVELVLRQMIEYGGPLLYHGREDQQRSFDSTCRKFHGFLTKTARGRSRSPTNSPDQAGF
;
A
#
# COMPACT_ATOMS: atom_id res chain seq x y z
N MET A 1 26.91 -1.28 9.16
CA MET A 1 26.33 -0.90 10.10
C MET A 1 26.67 0.34 10.71
N LYS A 2 27.78 0.78 10.71
CA LYS A 2 28.07 2.00 11.19
C LYS A 2 27.31 3.04 10.49
N TRP A 3 26.96 2.86 9.24
CA TRP A 3 26.23 3.83 8.50
C TRP A 3 24.94 4.21 9.12
N LYS A 4 24.35 3.35 9.89
CA LYS A 4 23.15 3.64 10.53
C LYS A 4 23.27 4.72 11.51
N ILE A 5 24.29 4.75 12.25
CA ILE A 5 24.46 5.70 13.25
C ILE A 5 24.62 7.08 12.72
N ALA A 6 25.36 7.20 11.72
CA ALA A 6 25.61 8.47 11.12
C ALA A 6 24.36 9.10 10.62
N ARG A 7 23.54 8.34 10.00
CA ARG A 7 22.33 8.86 9.51
C ARG A 7 21.44 9.37 10.54
N ALA A 8 21.34 8.69 11.64
CA ALA A 8 20.43 9.06 12.67
C ALA A 8 20.71 10.46 13.14
N ARG A 9 21.90 10.84 13.21
CA ARG A 9 22.21 12.13 13.67
C ARG A 9 21.88 13.21 12.73
N THR A 10 22.10 13.00 11.48
CA THR A 10 21.85 13.98 10.51
C THR A 10 20.43 14.28 10.35
N THR A 11 19.61 13.31 10.40
CA THR A 11 18.24 13.48 10.13
C THR A 11 17.56 14.37 11.09
N LYS A 12 18.05 14.52 12.29
CA LYS A 12 17.43 15.30 13.20
C LYS A 12 17.16 16.66 12.73
N ILE A 13 17.97 17.23 12.01
CA ILE A 13 17.85 18.55 11.59
C ILE A 13 16.92 18.87 10.52
N THR A 14 16.87 18.13 9.52
CA THR A 14 16.04 18.44 8.40
C THR A 14 14.79 17.74 8.38
N ARG A 15 14.38 17.17 9.43
CA ARG A 15 13.29 16.33 9.43
C ARG A 15 12.02 16.87 8.93
N ALA A 16 11.76 18.06 9.03
CA ALA A 16 10.48 18.53 8.69
C ALA A 16 10.00 18.14 7.33
N THR A 17 10.53 18.63 6.31
CA THR A 17 10.02 18.35 4.99
C THR A 17 10.57 17.12 4.37
N THR A 18 11.81 16.85 4.52
CA THR A 18 12.35 15.69 3.89
C THR A 18 11.97 14.45 4.64
N ALA A 19 11.51 14.57 5.86
CA ALA A 19 11.18 13.41 6.67
C ALA A 19 10.23 12.49 5.99
N ALA A 20 9.24 12.99 5.31
CA ALA A 20 8.27 12.16 4.66
C ALA A 20 8.90 11.20 3.70
N ARG A 21 9.72 11.65 2.80
CA ARG A 21 10.32 10.80 1.84
C ARG A 21 11.29 9.87 2.45
N HIS A 22 12.10 10.36 3.37
CA HIS A 22 13.05 9.50 4.00
C HIS A 22 12.40 8.46 4.84
N ASP A 23 11.27 8.79 5.45
CA ASP A 23 10.59 7.84 6.30
C ASP A 23 10.09 6.65 5.51
N LEU A 24 9.55 6.84 4.35
CA LEU A 24 9.10 5.71 3.57
C LEU A 24 10.28 4.83 3.16
N GLU A 25 11.35 5.43 2.72
CA GLU A 25 12.53 4.65 2.38
C GLU A 25 13.09 3.92 3.56
N HIS A 26 12.96 4.51 4.74
CA HIS A 26 13.44 3.86 5.95
C HIS A 26 12.67 2.58 6.21
N TYR A 27 11.37 2.57 5.94
CA TYR A 27 10.54 1.40 6.22
C TYR A 27 10.58 0.38 5.10
N CYS A 28 10.77 0.79 3.88
CA CYS A 28 10.80 -0.15 2.77
C CYS A 28 11.70 0.34 1.65
N ARG A 29 13.01 0.16 1.85
CA ARG A 29 13.97 0.51 0.85
C ARG A 29 13.79 -0.23 -0.43
N ASP A 30 13.25 -1.42 -0.41
CA ASP A 30 13.10 -2.27 -1.55
C ASP A 30 11.72 -2.17 -2.19
N LEU A 31 11.00 -1.10 -1.93
CA LEU A 31 9.63 -0.97 -2.40
C LEU A 31 9.51 -1.19 -3.91
N ASN A 32 10.43 -0.64 -4.67
CA ASN A 32 10.34 -0.78 -6.13
C ASN A 32 10.56 -2.19 -6.61
N SER A 33 11.10 -3.05 -5.80
CA SER A 33 11.28 -4.44 -6.18
C SER A 33 10.16 -5.35 -5.69
N TRP A 34 9.18 -4.78 -4.99
CA TRP A 34 8.07 -5.58 -4.51
C TRP A 34 7.38 -6.38 -5.62
N PRO A 35 7.06 -5.79 -6.78
CA PRO A 35 6.39 -6.58 -7.81
C PRO A 35 7.19 -7.81 -8.22
N ARG A 36 8.50 -7.70 -8.28
CA ARG A 36 9.31 -8.85 -8.61
C ARG A 36 9.34 -9.86 -7.51
N SER A 37 9.26 -9.42 -6.26
CA SER A 37 9.28 -10.34 -5.13
C SER A 37 8.00 -11.15 -5.07
N TRP A 38 6.91 -10.65 -5.63
CA TRP A 38 5.65 -11.36 -5.60
C TRP A 38 5.47 -12.30 -6.78
N MET A 39 6.18 -12.05 -7.87
CA MET A 39 5.85 -12.75 -9.10
C MET A 39 6.32 -14.18 -9.12
N GLY A 40 5.49 -15.06 -9.68
CA GLY A 40 5.87 -16.42 -9.94
C GLY A 40 6.03 -16.64 -11.42
N LEU A 41 5.34 -15.82 -12.22
CA LEU A 41 5.42 -15.88 -13.66
C LEU A 41 5.61 -14.47 -14.16
N GLU A 42 6.15 -14.35 -15.36
CA GLU A 42 6.34 -13.04 -15.92
C GLU A 42 5.08 -12.23 -16.04
N LYS A 43 3.98 -12.88 -16.32
CA LYS A 43 2.72 -12.18 -16.47
C LYS A 43 2.18 -11.63 -15.14
N ASP A 44 2.84 -11.91 -14.05
CA ASP A 44 2.46 -11.35 -12.75
C ASP A 44 3.03 -9.95 -12.57
N LEU A 45 4.00 -9.58 -13.36
CA LEU A 45 4.67 -8.32 -13.17
C LEU A 45 3.78 -7.12 -13.40
N PRO A 46 3.02 -7.03 -14.49
CA PRO A 46 2.15 -5.87 -14.68
C PRO A 46 1.12 -5.70 -13.57
N PRO A 47 0.40 -6.73 -13.14
CA PRO A 47 -0.52 -6.52 -12.02
C PRO A 47 0.21 -6.17 -10.73
N GLY A 48 1.41 -6.70 -10.53
CA GLY A 48 2.20 -6.33 -9.37
C GLY A 48 2.57 -4.87 -9.39
N GLU A 49 2.90 -4.35 -10.55
CA GLU A 49 3.24 -2.94 -10.68
C GLU A 49 2.02 -2.06 -10.47
N GLN A 50 0.86 -2.52 -10.90
CA GLN A 50 -0.37 -1.79 -10.66
C GLN A 50 -0.71 -1.78 -9.17
N LEU A 51 -0.46 -2.87 -8.48
CA LEU A 51 -0.65 -2.92 -7.05
C LEU A 51 0.27 -1.92 -6.36
N LEU A 52 1.51 -1.89 -6.76
CA LEU A 52 2.46 -0.98 -6.14
C LEU A 52 2.03 0.46 -6.33
N ALA A 53 1.50 0.78 -7.50
CA ALA A 53 1.02 2.12 -7.77
C ALA A 53 -0.14 2.48 -6.84
N LEU A 54 -0.99 1.53 -6.51
CA LEU A 54 -2.08 1.76 -5.58
C LEU A 54 -1.60 1.82 -4.14
N PHE A 55 -0.60 1.06 -3.81
CA PHE A 55 -0.07 1.00 -2.45
C PHE A 55 0.75 2.24 -2.07
N ARG A 56 1.47 2.77 -3.02
CA ARG A 56 2.44 3.82 -2.72
C ARG A 56 1.85 5.05 -2.01
N PRO A 57 0.73 5.61 -2.48
CA PRO A 57 0.19 6.78 -1.77
C PRO A 57 -0.21 6.44 -0.33
N PHE A 58 -0.71 5.24 -0.11
CA PHE A 58 -1.08 4.82 1.23
C PHE A 58 0.15 4.68 2.12
N LEU A 59 1.20 4.08 1.57
CA LEU A 59 2.44 3.92 2.32
C LEU A 59 3.06 5.28 2.66
N GLU A 60 2.98 6.21 1.73
CA GLU A 60 3.47 7.54 2.00
C GLU A 60 2.65 8.24 3.08
N ASN A 61 1.36 8.01 3.06
CA ASN A 61 0.49 8.56 4.07
C ASN A 61 0.83 7.98 5.45
N LEU A 62 1.13 6.70 5.52
CA LEU A 62 1.52 6.07 6.76
C LEU A 62 2.84 6.65 7.27
N ALA A 63 3.77 6.84 6.38
CA ALA A 63 5.10 7.31 6.78
C ALA A 63 5.08 8.70 7.36
N THR A 64 4.08 9.50 7.01
CA THR A 64 3.97 10.84 7.53
C THR A 64 2.94 10.95 8.64
N SER A 65 2.37 9.84 9.07
CA SER A 65 1.33 9.87 10.09
C SER A 65 1.94 9.97 11.48
N ASP A 66 1.08 10.11 12.46
CA ASP A 66 1.52 10.18 13.87
C ASP A 66 1.73 8.82 14.49
N LEU A 67 1.55 7.76 13.74
CA LEU A 67 1.71 6.43 14.29
C LEU A 67 3.16 6.18 14.68
N SER A 68 3.39 5.30 15.63
CA SER A 68 4.75 5.01 16.04
C SER A 68 5.49 4.29 14.92
N PRO A 69 6.81 4.39 14.87
CA PRO A 69 7.58 3.71 13.84
C PRO A 69 7.32 2.21 13.80
N LYS A 70 7.13 1.61 14.95
CA LYS A 70 6.87 0.19 15.03
C LYS A 70 5.53 -0.14 14.37
N THR A 71 4.51 0.69 14.59
CA THR A 71 3.21 0.48 14.01
C THR A 71 3.26 0.69 12.50
N ILE A 72 3.97 1.72 12.06
CA ILE A 72 4.13 1.97 10.64
C ILE A 72 4.79 0.77 9.97
N GLN A 73 5.85 0.25 10.57
CA GLN A 73 6.55 -0.89 9.99
C GLN A 73 5.63 -2.11 9.88
N LYS A 74 4.78 -2.30 10.86
CA LYS A 74 3.85 -3.40 10.85
C LYS A 74 2.88 -3.27 9.69
N HIS A 75 2.36 -2.07 9.46
CA HIS A 75 1.46 -1.86 8.33
C HIS A 75 2.20 -2.04 6.99
N VAL A 76 3.42 -1.57 6.89
CA VAL A 76 4.21 -1.73 5.68
C VAL A 76 4.41 -3.21 5.38
N ASP A 77 4.76 -3.97 6.39
CA ASP A 77 5.00 -5.40 6.23
C ASP A 77 3.70 -6.12 5.82
N ASN A 78 2.58 -5.69 6.38
CA ASN A 78 1.30 -6.28 6.04
C ASN A 78 0.91 -5.94 4.59
N MET A 79 1.28 -4.77 4.10
CA MET A 79 1.00 -4.42 2.71
C MET A 79 1.80 -5.30 1.76
N TRP A 80 3.04 -5.60 2.11
CA TRP A 80 3.83 -6.49 1.28
C TRP A 80 3.16 -7.87 1.23
N ALA A 81 2.67 -8.36 2.37
CA ALA A 81 2.00 -9.65 2.43
C ALA A 81 0.70 -9.64 1.61
N LEU A 82 -0.01 -8.52 1.62
CA LEU A 82 -1.24 -8.39 0.85
C LEU A 82 -0.94 -8.51 -0.65
N GLY A 83 0.13 -7.88 -1.10
CA GLY A 83 0.49 -7.97 -2.51
C GLY A 83 0.80 -9.40 -2.92
N GLY A 84 1.51 -10.11 -2.07
CA GLY A 84 1.82 -11.50 -2.36
C GLY A 84 0.58 -12.37 -2.45
N GLU A 85 -0.37 -12.10 -1.56
CA GLU A 85 -1.59 -12.88 -1.56
C GLU A 85 -2.45 -12.54 -2.79
N PHE A 86 -2.45 -11.29 -3.20
CA PHE A 86 -3.16 -10.90 -4.40
C PHE A 86 -2.64 -11.67 -5.61
N ILE A 87 -1.34 -11.75 -5.77
CA ILE A 87 -0.75 -12.45 -6.89
C ILE A 87 -1.06 -13.95 -6.80
N ARG A 88 -1.04 -14.47 -5.59
CA ARG A 88 -1.37 -15.86 -5.39
C ARG A 88 -2.81 -16.16 -5.84
N ASP A 89 -3.73 -15.25 -5.56
CA ASP A 89 -5.11 -15.42 -5.98
C ASP A 89 -5.24 -15.40 -7.50
N LEU A 90 -4.42 -14.63 -8.20
CA LEU A 90 -4.45 -14.63 -9.65
C LEU A 90 -4.04 -15.99 -10.20
N HIS A 91 -3.18 -16.69 -9.49
CA HIS A 91 -2.77 -18.01 -9.91
C HIS A 91 -3.86 -19.04 -9.62
N SER A 92 -4.60 -18.86 -8.55
CA SER A 92 -5.66 -19.79 -8.20
C SER A 92 -6.89 -19.62 -9.06
N ASP A 93 -7.16 -18.39 -9.48
CA ASP A 93 -8.34 -18.10 -10.27
C ASP A 93 -7.93 -17.15 -11.39
N SER A 94 -7.58 -17.71 -12.52
CA SER A 94 -7.07 -16.91 -13.62
C SER A 94 -8.09 -15.94 -14.19
N SER A 95 -9.37 -16.13 -13.93
CA SER A 95 -10.36 -15.19 -14.42
C SER A 95 -10.20 -13.83 -13.79
N LEU A 96 -9.54 -13.75 -12.64
CA LEU A 96 -9.30 -12.48 -11.99
C LEU A 96 -8.35 -11.60 -12.80
N ARG A 97 -7.54 -12.21 -13.65
CA ARG A 97 -6.61 -11.45 -14.46
C ARG A 97 -7.31 -10.58 -15.49
N LYS A 98 -8.55 -10.89 -15.77
CA LYS A 98 -9.32 -10.11 -16.74
C LYS A 98 -10.01 -8.92 -16.11
N LYS A 99 -10.00 -8.83 -14.80
CA LYS A 99 -10.65 -7.74 -14.10
C LYS A 99 -9.67 -6.66 -13.73
N PRO A 100 -10.11 -5.42 -13.56
CA PRO A 100 -9.20 -4.36 -13.14
C PRO A 100 -8.59 -4.71 -11.78
N VAL A 101 -7.31 -4.45 -11.64
CA VAL A 101 -6.60 -4.77 -10.40
C VAL A 101 -7.25 -4.08 -9.21
N GLU A 102 -7.62 -2.84 -9.36
CA GLU A 102 -8.20 -2.10 -8.24
C GLU A 102 -9.52 -2.71 -7.80
N LEU A 103 -10.33 -3.19 -8.74
CA LEU A 103 -11.60 -3.80 -8.40
C LEU A 103 -11.39 -5.07 -7.60
N VAL A 104 -10.51 -5.94 -8.04
CA VAL A 104 -10.23 -7.18 -7.35
C VAL A 104 -9.68 -6.90 -5.97
N LEU A 105 -8.77 -5.93 -5.89
CA LEU A 105 -8.16 -5.58 -4.62
C LEU A 105 -9.20 -5.07 -3.62
N ARG A 106 -10.08 -4.20 -4.05
CA ARG A 106 -11.10 -3.67 -3.16
C ARG A 106 -12.01 -4.76 -2.64
N GLN A 107 -12.38 -5.69 -3.49
CA GLN A 107 -13.22 -6.78 -3.05
C GLN A 107 -12.50 -7.68 -2.05
N MET A 108 -11.21 -7.82 -2.23
CA MET A 108 -10.41 -8.68 -1.38
C MET A 108 -10.26 -8.14 0.03
N ILE A 109 -10.30 -6.83 0.20
CA ILE A 109 -10.04 -6.21 1.48
C ILE A 109 -11.23 -5.46 2.07
N GLU A 110 -12.39 -5.64 1.50
CA GLU A 110 -13.57 -4.88 1.92
C GLU A 110 -13.89 -5.04 3.39
N TYR A 111 -13.76 -6.23 3.91
CA TYR A 111 -14.11 -6.50 5.30
C TYR A 111 -12.91 -6.95 6.13
N GLY A 112 -11.74 -6.62 5.72
CA GLY A 112 -10.50 -7.07 6.34
C GLY A 112 -9.72 -7.78 5.28
N GLY A 113 -8.70 -8.50 5.61
CA GLY A 113 -7.89 -9.18 4.63
C GLY A 113 -8.26 -10.63 4.46
N PRO A 114 -7.67 -11.29 3.50
CA PRO A 114 -7.86 -12.72 3.36
C PRO A 114 -7.21 -13.45 4.53
N LEU A 115 -7.63 -14.68 4.74
CA LEU A 115 -7.07 -15.45 5.83
C LEU A 115 -5.68 -15.92 5.47
N LEU A 116 -4.68 -15.32 6.09
CA LEU A 116 -3.30 -15.64 5.83
C LEU A 116 -2.65 -16.37 6.97
N TYR A 117 -2.99 -16.01 8.18
CA TYR A 117 -2.28 -16.49 9.35
C TYR A 117 -3.11 -17.47 10.14
N HIS A 118 -3.19 -18.68 9.65
CA HIS A 118 -3.97 -19.73 10.31
C HIS A 118 -3.38 -19.99 11.69
N GLY A 119 -4.21 -20.00 12.68
CA GLY A 119 -3.77 -20.29 14.04
C GLY A 119 -2.98 -19.17 14.70
N ARG A 120 -2.90 -18.03 14.06
CA ARG A 120 -2.19 -16.89 14.65
C ARG A 120 -3.12 -15.70 14.63
N GLU A 121 -4.02 -15.68 15.55
CA GLU A 121 -5.07 -14.70 15.56
C GLU A 121 -4.61 -13.26 15.70
N ASP A 122 -3.57 -13.02 16.47
CA ASP A 122 -3.08 -11.68 16.64
C ASP A 122 -2.45 -11.15 15.37
N GLN A 123 -1.77 -12.00 14.62
CA GLN A 123 -1.19 -11.58 13.38
C GLN A 123 -2.27 -11.35 12.33
N GLN A 124 -3.28 -12.22 12.30
CA GLN A 124 -4.38 -12.05 11.38
C GLN A 124 -5.13 -10.76 11.70
N ARG A 125 -5.31 -10.46 12.96
CA ARG A 125 -5.99 -9.25 13.38
C ARG A 125 -5.22 -8.01 12.94
N SER A 126 -3.89 -8.07 13.04
CA SER A 126 -3.05 -6.98 12.62
C SER A 126 -3.18 -6.78 11.10
N PHE A 127 -3.14 -7.88 10.35
CA PHE A 127 -3.23 -7.84 8.91
C PHE A 127 -4.60 -7.28 8.47
N ASP A 128 -5.66 -7.74 9.12
CA ASP A 128 -7.00 -7.26 8.82
C ASP A 128 -7.15 -5.77 9.10
N SER A 129 -6.50 -5.31 10.14
CA SER A 129 -6.53 -3.90 10.49
C SER A 129 -5.87 -3.07 9.40
N THR A 130 -4.74 -3.53 8.88
CA THR A 130 -4.06 -2.83 7.80
C THR A 130 -4.95 -2.80 6.56
N CYS A 131 -5.58 -3.92 6.23
CA CYS A 131 -6.42 -4.00 5.05
C CYS A 131 -7.63 -3.07 5.15
N ARG A 132 -8.23 -2.99 6.33
CA ARG A 132 -9.35 -2.07 6.52
C ARG A 132 -8.92 -0.62 6.41
N LYS A 133 -7.76 -0.30 6.95
CA LYS A 133 -7.23 1.04 6.89
C LYS A 133 -6.96 1.42 5.43
N PHE A 134 -6.37 0.51 4.69
CA PHE A 134 -6.06 0.73 3.28
C PHE A 134 -7.36 0.89 2.47
N HIS A 135 -8.35 0.06 2.74
CA HIS A 135 -9.63 0.15 2.05
C HIS A 135 -10.26 1.53 2.29
N GLY A 136 -10.20 2.01 3.52
CA GLY A 136 -10.69 3.34 3.85
C GLY A 136 -9.95 4.43 3.09
N PHE A 137 -8.66 4.28 2.96
CA PHE A 137 -7.84 5.24 2.24
C PHE A 137 -8.24 5.26 0.76
N LEU A 138 -8.42 4.10 0.15
CA LEU A 138 -8.81 4.01 -1.24
C LEU A 138 -10.20 4.63 -1.44
N THR A 139 -11.10 4.43 -0.52
CA THR A 139 -12.44 4.96 -0.61
C THR A 139 -12.42 6.48 -0.53
N LYS A 140 -11.64 7.04 0.34
CA LYS A 140 -11.53 8.44 0.48
C LYS A 140 -10.92 9.09 -0.73
N THR A 141 -9.88 8.53 -1.29
CA THR A 141 -9.23 9.11 -2.45
C THR A 141 -10.14 8.99 -3.67
N ALA A 142 -10.92 7.95 -3.77
CA ALA A 142 -11.84 7.80 -4.87
C ALA A 142 -12.93 8.88 -4.80
N ARG A 143 -13.41 9.18 -3.63
CA ARG A 143 -14.39 10.21 -3.45
C ARG A 143 -13.83 11.56 -3.81
N GLY A 144 -12.61 11.82 -3.43
CA GLY A 144 -11.95 13.06 -3.77
C GLY A 144 -11.80 13.21 -5.25
N ARG A 145 -11.48 12.15 -5.95
CA ARG A 145 -11.33 12.21 -7.39
C ARG A 145 -12.66 12.42 -8.07
N SER A 146 -13.70 11.84 -7.56
CA SER A 146 -15.00 11.96 -8.12
C SER A 146 -15.51 13.36 -7.97
N ARG A 147 -15.17 14.04 -6.94
CA ARG A 147 -15.62 15.32 -6.73
C ARG A 147 -14.91 16.35 -7.54
N SER A 148 -13.71 16.21 -7.81
CA SER A 148 -12.96 17.12 -8.55
C SER A 148 -13.51 17.60 -9.79
N PRO A 149 -13.91 16.80 -10.65
CA PRO A 149 -14.35 17.21 -11.92
C PRO A 149 -15.55 18.03 -12.00
N THR A 150 -16.25 18.13 -11.05
CA THR A 150 -17.41 18.72 -11.19
C THR A 150 -17.32 20.07 -11.60
N ASN A 151 -16.41 20.66 -11.54
CA ASN A 151 -16.43 21.90 -11.82
C ASN A 151 -16.49 22.31 -13.10
N SER A 152 -16.22 21.92 -13.72
CA SER A 152 -16.25 22.23 -14.94
C SER A 152 -17.19 23.15 -15.27
N PRO A 153 -17.40 23.72 -15.15
CA PRO A 153 -18.27 24.52 -15.41
C PRO A 153 -18.53 25.05 -16.48
N ASP A 154 -18.17 24.82 -16.86
CA ASP A 154 -18.39 25.09 -17.84
C ASP A 154 -19.41 25.64 -18.16
N GLN A 155 -19.85 25.32 -17.95
CA GLN A 155 -20.78 25.78 -18.18
C GLN A 155 -20.84 26.96 -18.47
N ALA A 156 -20.13 27.12 -18.21
CA ALA A 156 -20.12 28.26 -18.37
C ALA A 156 -20.53 28.67 -19.58
N GLY A 157 -20.44 28.17 -20.18
CA GLY A 157 -20.78 28.51 -21.28
C GLY A 157 -21.91 29.20 -21.46
N PHE A 158 -22.28 29.52 -21.26
CA PHE A 158 -23.34 30.03 -21.66
C PHE A 158 -23.55 31.00 -21.45
#